data_d86b034fbf40387d9f2c2d1347974e60
#
_entry.id   d86b034fbf40387d9f2c2d1347974e60
#
_cell.length_a   1.000
_cell.length_b   1.000
_cell.length_c   1.000
_cell.angle_alpha   90.00
_cell.angle_beta   90.00
_cell.angle_gamma   90.00
#
_symmetry.space_group_name_H-M   'P 1'
#
loop_
_entity.id
_entity.type
_entity.pdbx_description
1 polymer ?
#
loop_
_entity_poly.entity_id
_entity_poly.type
_entity_poly.pdbx_seq_one_letter_code
_entity_poly.pdbx_strand_id
1 'polypeptide(L)'
;LPFSEYFVHDHWLALVAASVGELAYSAKPLIQYRLHDNNQIGASMLPGINNKTDYVEKKLAQDIVRFNSLLAGDLFTAEQKALIQGKIAAVEDRKAFIQSPSLSGIGKLFKALQGDHQLFLVELFLGIAGNKLGERFLKFLKR
;
A
#
# COMPACT_ATOMS: atom_id res chain seq x y z
N LEU A 1 10.98 0.27 -22.34
CA LEU A 1 10.86 0.96 -21.05
C LEU A 1 11.72 0.23 -20.03
N PRO A 2 12.65 0.89 -19.32
CA PRO A 2 13.43 0.26 -18.27
C PRO A 2 12.50 -0.18 -17.14
N PHE A 3 12.84 -1.30 -16.47
CA PHE A 3 12.13 -1.71 -15.28
C PHE A 3 12.35 -0.70 -14.14
N SER A 4 11.31 -0.43 -13.37
CA SER A 4 11.41 0.41 -12.19
C SER A 4 12.02 -0.36 -11.03
N GLU A 5 12.99 0.22 -10.34
CA GLU A 5 13.55 -0.34 -9.09
C GLU A 5 12.57 -0.30 -7.91
N TYR A 6 11.52 0.50 -8.01
CA TYR A 6 10.50 0.67 -6.96
C TYR A 6 9.35 -0.33 -7.02
N PHE A 7 9.24 -1.08 -8.12
CA PHE A 7 8.15 -2.03 -8.35
C PHE A 7 8.68 -3.41 -8.70
N VAL A 8 8.03 -4.46 -8.21
CA VAL A 8 8.26 -5.79 -8.74
C VAL A 8 7.77 -5.85 -10.19
N HIS A 9 8.40 -6.69 -11.00
CA HIS A 9 8.24 -6.70 -12.46
C HIS A 9 6.79 -6.85 -12.94
N ASP A 10 5.99 -7.68 -12.29
CA ASP A 10 4.57 -7.91 -12.62
C ASP A 10 3.71 -6.67 -12.35
N HIS A 11 3.89 -5.99 -11.21
CA HIS A 11 3.23 -4.72 -10.92
C HIS A 11 3.64 -3.63 -11.91
N TRP A 12 4.93 -3.57 -12.25
CA TRP A 12 5.41 -2.59 -13.22
C TRP A 12 4.80 -2.81 -14.60
N LEU A 13 4.77 -4.06 -15.09
CA LEU A 13 4.15 -4.40 -16.36
C LEU A 13 2.65 -4.08 -16.39
N ALA A 14 1.93 -4.36 -15.29
CA ALA A 14 0.52 -4.00 -15.19
C ALA A 14 0.29 -2.48 -15.24
N LEU A 15 1.12 -1.68 -14.54
CA LEU A 15 1.05 -0.23 -14.59
C LEU A 15 1.33 0.33 -15.99
N VAL A 16 2.35 -0.19 -16.66
CA VAL A 16 2.69 0.19 -18.05
C VAL A 16 1.53 -0.18 -18.99
N ALA A 17 1.01 -1.40 -18.90
CA ALA A 17 -0.11 -1.81 -19.73
C ALA A 17 -1.35 -0.93 -19.51
N ALA A 18 -1.68 -0.61 -18.26
CA ALA A 18 -2.79 0.27 -17.92
C ALA A 18 -2.57 1.74 -18.36
N SER A 19 -1.32 2.18 -18.51
CA SER A 19 -1.03 3.56 -18.96
C SER A 19 -1.23 3.75 -20.46
N VAL A 20 -1.07 2.70 -21.26
CA VAL A 20 -1.12 2.77 -22.73
C VAL A 20 -2.29 2.02 -23.35
N GLY A 21 -3.10 1.32 -22.55
CA GLY A 21 -4.20 0.48 -23.03
C GLY A 21 -5.17 0.08 -21.92
N GLU A 22 -5.77 -1.09 -22.07
CA GLU A 22 -6.74 -1.64 -21.13
C GLU A 22 -6.24 -2.95 -20.53
N LEU A 23 -6.65 -3.24 -19.28
CA LEU A 23 -6.40 -4.51 -18.61
C LEU A 23 -7.65 -5.37 -18.64
N ALA A 24 -7.52 -6.61 -19.12
CA ALA A 24 -8.56 -7.62 -19.00
C ALA A 24 -8.33 -8.51 -17.79
N TYR A 25 -9.39 -8.80 -17.07
CA TYR A 25 -9.36 -9.69 -15.91
C TYR A 25 -9.90 -11.07 -16.26
N SER A 26 -9.18 -12.13 -15.86
CA SER A 26 -9.67 -13.52 -15.94
C SER A 26 -9.99 -14.01 -14.52
N ALA A 27 -11.24 -14.41 -14.28
CA ALA A 27 -11.64 -15.04 -13.02
C ALA A 27 -11.11 -16.48 -12.87
N LYS A 28 -10.60 -17.08 -13.97
CA LYS A 28 -10.05 -18.44 -13.96
C LYS A 28 -8.62 -18.42 -13.44
N PRO A 29 -8.27 -19.20 -12.40
CA PRO A 29 -6.89 -19.34 -11.96
C PRO A 29 -6.04 -19.93 -13.10
N LEU A 30 -4.99 -19.21 -13.51
CA LEU A 30 -4.11 -19.60 -14.60
C LEU A 30 -2.77 -20.15 -14.13
N ILE A 31 -2.41 -19.92 -12.85
CA ILE A 31 -1.13 -20.29 -12.25
C ILE A 31 -1.37 -20.99 -10.92
N GLN A 32 -0.63 -22.06 -10.67
CA GLN A 32 -0.50 -22.67 -9.35
C GLN A 32 0.79 -22.17 -8.71
N TYR A 33 0.65 -21.41 -7.62
CA TYR A 33 1.78 -20.85 -6.90
C TYR A 33 2.23 -21.78 -5.78
N ARG A 34 3.46 -22.34 -5.90
CA ARG A 34 4.03 -23.17 -4.84
C ARG A 34 4.56 -22.31 -3.72
N LEU A 35 4.07 -22.53 -2.51
CA LEU A 35 4.59 -21.88 -1.31
C LEU A 35 5.75 -22.70 -0.74
N HIS A 36 6.85 -22.04 -0.43
CA HIS A 36 8.00 -22.59 0.28
C HIS A 36 8.69 -21.46 1.06
N ASP A 37 9.53 -21.81 2.03
CA ASP A 37 10.14 -20.85 2.96
C ASP A 37 11.04 -19.79 2.31
N ASN A 38 11.53 -20.06 1.08
CA ASN A 38 12.42 -19.17 0.32
C ASN A 38 11.68 -18.36 -0.77
N ASN A 39 10.38 -18.20 -0.70
CA ASN A 39 9.66 -17.35 -1.64
C ASN A 39 10.08 -15.88 -1.46
N GLN A 40 10.37 -15.17 -2.56
CA GLN A 40 10.71 -13.74 -2.54
C GLN A 40 9.58 -12.89 -1.93
N ILE A 41 8.34 -13.27 -2.21
CA ILE A 41 7.15 -12.69 -1.60
C ILE A 41 6.61 -13.78 -0.67
N GLY A 42 6.95 -13.68 0.62
CA GLY A 42 6.51 -14.63 1.63
C GLY A 42 5.02 -14.51 1.93
N ALA A 43 4.50 -15.50 2.67
CA ALA A 43 3.10 -15.53 3.12
C ALA A 43 2.73 -14.39 4.10
N SER A 44 3.69 -13.60 4.56
CA SER A 44 3.44 -12.49 5.48
C SER A 44 2.96 -11.25 4.75
N MET A 45 1.76 -10.76 5.08
CA MET A 45 1.22 -9.50 4.56
C MET A 45 2.06 -8.26 4.92
N LEU A 46 2.87 -8.33 6.00
CA LEU A 46 3.63 -7.22 6.55
C LEU A 46 5.07 -7.66 6.93
N PRO A 47 5.91 -8.05 5.94
CA PRO A 47 7.27 -8.49 6.22
C PRO A 47 8.08 -7.34 6.84
N GLY A 48 8.82 -7.63 7.93
CA GLY A 48 9.68 -6.65 8.60
C GLY A 48 8.99 -5.54 9.40
N ILE A 49 7.64 -5.53 9.47
CA ILE A 49 6.86 -4.54 10.22
C ILE A 49 6.51 -5.11 11.59
N ASN A 50 7.10 -4.59 12.66
CA ASN A 50 6.93 -5.11 14.02
C ASN A 50 6.17 -4.17 14.95
N ASN A 51 6.11 -2.89 14.63
CA ASN A 51 5.49 -1.86 15.42
C ASN A 51 4.88 -0.76 14.54
N LYS A 52 4.24 0.22 15.16
CA LYS A 52 3.58 1.35 14.53
C LYS A 52 4.54 2.21 13.70
N THR A 53 5.76 2.45 14.21
CA THR A 53 6.80 3.21 13.52
C THR A 53 7.25 2.48 12.25
N ASP A 54 7.52 1.18 12.35
CA ASP A 54 7.83 0.36 11.16
C ASP A 54 6.73 0.43 10.10
N TYR A 55 5.45 0.40 10.52
CA TYR A 55 4.32 0.50 9.60
C TYR A 55 4.32 1.85 8.85
N VAL A 56 4.53 2.93 9.58
CA VAL A 56 4.59 4.28 8.99
C VAL A 56 5.79 4.41 8.06
N GLU A 57 6.97 3.96 8.46
CA GLU A 57 8.23 4.22 7.74
C GLU A 57 8.52 3.20 6.65
N LYS A 58 8.24 1.91 6.91
CA LYS A 58 8.56 0.83 5.97
C LYS A 58 7.39 0.48 5.04
N LYS A 59 6.15 0.91 5.36
CA LYS A 59 5.00 0.68 4.48
C LYS A 59 4.52 1.98 3.87
N LEU A 60 3.99 2.90 4.66
CA LEU A 60 3.34 4.10 4.13
C LEU A 60 4.33 5.08 3.48
N ALA A 61 5.49 5.32 4.09
CA ALA A 61 6.50 6.19 3.49
C ALA A 61 7.07 5.60 2.19
N GLN A 62 7.26 4.28 2.13
CA GLN A 62 7.69 3.63 0.89
C GLN A 62 6.62 3.65 -0.21
N ASP A 63 5.34 3.55 0.14
CA ASP A 63 4.26 3.71 -0.84
C ASP A 63 4.26 5.12 -1.43
N ILE A 64 4.51 6.17 -0.63
CA ILE A 64 4.67 7.55 -1.12
C ILE A 64 5.86 7.66 -2.08
N VAL A 65 7.02 7.08 -1.75
CA VAL A 65 8.20 7.07 -2.62
C VAL A 65 7.88 6.37 -3.96
N ARG A 66 7.23 5.21 -3.91
CA ARG A 66 6.80 4.48 -5.12
C ARG A 66 5.89 5.30 -6.00
N PHE A 67 4.85 5.91 -5.44
CA PHE A 67 3.93 6.74 -6.23
C PHE A 67 4.61 7.99 -6.79
N ASN A 68 5.51 8.63 -6.03
CA ASN A 68 6.27 9.76 -6.53
C ASN A 68 7.19 9.37 -7.71
N SER A 69 7.77 8.17 -7.69
CA SER A 69 8.59 7.70 -8.82
C SER A 69 7.82 7.57 -10.12
N LEU A 70 6.49 7.34 -10.06
CA LEU A 70 5.62 7.32 -11.24
C LEU A 70 5.40 8.72 -11.83
N LEU A 71 5.44 9.76 -11.00
CA LEU A 71 5.24 11.14 -11.46
C LEU A 71 6.47 11.72 -12.19
N ALA A 72 7.66 11.17 -11.93
CA ALA A 72 8.92 11.67 -12.45
C ALA A 72 9.12 11.40 -13.96
N GLY A 73 8.38 10.44 -14.54
CA GLY A 73 8.51 10.07 -15.95
C GLY A 73 7.37 10.61 -16.81
N ASP A 74 7.52 10.40 -18.14
CA ASP A 74 6.52 10.80 -19.14
C ASP A 74 5.57 9.64 -19.54
N LEU A 75 5.55 8.57 -18.75
CA LEU A 75 4.73 7.40 -19.02
C LEU A 75 3.22 7.67 -18.86
N PHE A 76 2.88 8.57 -17.94
CA PHE A 76 1.49 8.82 -17.55
C PHE A 76 0.97 10.16 -18.08
N THR A 77 -0.29 10.18 -18.51
CA THR A 77 -0.98 11.41 -18.91
C THR A 77 -1.20 12.34 -17.71
N ALA A 78 -1.57 13.60 -17.96
CA ALA A 78 -1.87 14.56 -16.88
C ALA A 78 -3.02 14.07 -15.98
N GLU A 79 -4.04 13.43 -16.55
CA GLU A 79 -5.16 12.86 -15.81
C GLU A 79 -4.70 11.69 -14.93
N GLN A 80 -3.90 10.77 -15.48
CA GLN A 80 -3.33 9.66 -14.71
C GLN A 80 -2.39 10.16 -13.60
N LYS A 81 -1.58 11.19 -13.86
CA LYS A 81 -0.75 11.83 -12.83
C LYS A 81 -1.60 12.45 -11.72
N ALA A 82 -2.73 13.05 -12.02
CA ALA A 82 -3.67 13.57 -11.01
C ALA A 82 -4.24 12.44 -10.12
N LEU A 83 -4.56 11.28 -10.68
CA LEU A 83 -4.97 10.10 -9.91
C LEU A 83 -3.86 9.59 -8.99
N ILE A 84 -2.61 9.55 -9.47
CA ILE A 84 -1.45 9.16 -8.67
C ILE A 84 -1.24 10.16 -7.51
N GLN A 85 -1.34 11.46 -7.76
CA GLN A 85 -1.28 12.49 -6.72
C GLN A 85 -2.38 12.32 -5.67
N GLY A 86 -3.60 11.98 -6.09
CA GLY A 86 -4.70 11.62 -5.18
C GLY A 86 -4.37 10.41 -4.29
N LYS A 87 -3.69 9.40 -4.83
CA LYS A 87 -3.21 8.24 -4.04
C LYS A 87 -2.13 8.63 -3.05
N ILE A 88 -1.19 9.50 -3.43
CA ILE A 88 -0.16 10.01 -2.51
C ILE A 88 -0.83 10.75 -1.34
N ALA A 89 -1.74 11.68 -1.62
CA ALA A 89 -2.48 12.41 -0.59
C ALA A 89 -3.25 11.46 0.35
N ALA A 90 -3.89 10.42 -0.18
CA ALA A 90 -4.56 9.41 0.62
C ALA A 90 -3.59 8.65 1.55
N VAL A 91 -2.39 8.30 1.09
CA VAL A 91 -1.38 7.65 1.94
C VAL A 91 -0.83 8.62 3.00
N GLU A 92 -0.68 9.89 2.68
CA GLU A 92 -0.27 10.92 3.64
C GLU A 92 -1.32 11.13 4.73
N ASP A 93 -2.62 11.17 4.40
CA ASP A 93 -3.72 11.24 5.37
C ASP A 93 -3.71 10.02 6.32
N ARG A 94 -3.47 8.81 5.80
CA ARG A 94 -3.31 7.56 6.59
C ARG A 94 -2.12 7.65 7.55
N LYS A 95 -0.96 8.09 7.03
CA LYS A 95 0.26 8.29 7.82
C LYS A 95 0.03 9.31 8.95
N ALA A 96 -0.56 10.45 8.62
CA ALA A 96 -0.86 11.51 9.60
C ALA A 96 -1.80 11.00 10.70
N PHE A 97 -2.85 10.24 10.35
CA PHE A 97 -3.77 9.65 11.32
C PHE A 97 -3.06 8.68 12.26
N ILE A 98 -2.24 7.77 11.73
CA ILE A 98 -1.52 6.80 12.56
C ILE A 98 -0.54 7.48 13.51
N GLN A 99 0.12 8.54 13.07
CA GLN A 99 1.07 9.30 13.91
C GLN A 99 0.37 10.15 14.97
N SER A 100 -0.74 10.79 14.59
CA SER A 100 -1.49 11.74 15.44
C SER A 100 -3.00 11.57 15.24
N PRO A 101 -3.62 10.57 15.88
CA PRO A 101 -5.03 10.27 15.70
C PRO A 101 -5.92 11.41 16.16
N SER A 102 -6.93 11.76 15.35
CA SER A 102 -7.92 12.79 15.64
C SER A 102 -9.27 12.42 15.05
N LEU A 103 -10.36 13.04 15.54
CA LEU A 103 -11.70 12.81 15.00
C LEU A 103 -11.79 13.17 13.51
N SER A 104 -11.21 14.31 13.11
CA SER A 104 -11.14 14.70 11.69
C SER A 104 -10.29 13.75 10.88
N GLY A 105 -9.23 13.19 11.47
CA GLY A 105 -8.36 12.19 10.86
C GLY A 105 -9.09 10.87 10.56
N ILE A 106 -10.07 10.46 11.36
CA ILE A 106 -10.90 9.26 11.09
C ILE A 106 -11.67 9.45 9.78
N GLY A 107 -12.27 10.62 9.54
CA GLY A 107 -12.97 10.90 8.28
C GLY A 107 -12.04 10.87 7.07
N LYS A 108 -10.83 11.40 7.20
CA LYS A 108 -9.81 11.35 6.15
C LYS A 108 -9.33 9.91 5.89
N LEU A 109 -9.08 9.13 6.96
CA LEU A 109 -8.72 7.73 6.87
C LEU A 109 -9.80 6.92 6.14
N PHE A 110 -11.06 7.12 6.50
CA PHE A 110 -12.18 6.46 5.84
C PHE A 110 -12.25 6.78 4.36
N LYS A 111 -12.08 8.06 4.00
CA LYS A 111 -12.03 8.51 2.59
C LYS A 111 -10.83 7.93 1.84
N ALA A 112 -9.66 7.88 2.47
CA ALA A 112 -8.43 7.35 1.89
C ALA A 112 -8.52 5.85 1.58
N LEU A 113 -9.28 5.09 2.39
CA LEU A 113 -9.44 3.64 2.31
C LEU A 113 -10.83 3.21 1.82
N GLN A 114 -11.52 4.09 1.09
CA GLN A 114 -12.86 3.81 0.56
C GLN A 114 -12.86 2.52 -0.27
N GLY A 115 -13.61 1.52 0.21
CA GLY A 115 -13.68 0.17 -0.39
C GLY A 115 -12.82 -0.89 0.30
N ASP A 116 -11.86 -0.52 1.17
CA ASP A 116 -11.07 -1.47 1.95
C ASP A 116 -11.38 -1.35 3.45
N HIS A 117 -12.50 -1.94 3.85
CA HIS A 117 -12.97 -1.91 5.24
C HIS A 117 -12.03 -2.66 6.19
N GLN A 118 -11.35 -3.72 5.72
CA GLN A 118 -10.42 -4.48 6.56
C GLN A 118 -9.21 -3.62 6.90
N LEU A 119 -8.58 -3.00 5.91
CA LEU A 119 -7.44 -2.13 6.12
C LEU A 119 -7.82 -0.89 6.94
N PHE A 120 -9.03 -0.35 6.75
CA PHE A 120 -9.55 0.75 7.57
C PHE A 120 -9.58 0.37 9.06
N LEU A 121 -10.12 -0.80 9.41
CA LEU A 121 -10.17 -1.25 10.80
C LEU A 121 -8.77 -1.49 11.39
N VAL A 122 -7.86 -2.06 10.59
CA VAL A 122 -6.46 -2.25 11.00
C VAL A 122 -5.78 -0.91 11.31
N GLU A 123 -5.90 0.07 10.42
CA GLU A 123 -5.23 1.36 10.59
C GLU A 123 -5.92 2.24 11.65
N LEU A 124 -7.23 2.17 11.77
CA LEU A 124 -7.97 2.79 12.87
C LEU A 124 -7.45 2.28 14.21
N PHE A 125 -7.33 0.95 14.36
CA PHE A 125 -6.79 0.34 15.57
C PHE A 125 -5.34 0.77 15.81
N LEU A 126 -4.46 0.70 14.79
CA LEU A 126 -3.06 1.12 14.91
C LEU A 126 -2.92 2.60 15.30
N GLY A 127 -3.77 3.47 14.79
CA GLY A 127 -3.79 4.88 15.15
C GLY A 127 -4.11 5.10 16.64
N ILE A 128 -5.16 4.46 17.13
CA ILE A 128 -5.69 4.65 18.49
C ILE A 128 -4.90 3.85 19.54
N ALA A 129 -4.41 2.66 19.17
CA ALA A 129 -3.69 1.79 20.08
C ALA A 129 -2.34 2.38 20.51
N GLY A 130 -2.02 2.27 21.78
CA GLY A 130 -0.66 2.52 22.28
C GLY A 130 0.35 1.53 21.71
N ASN A 131 1.64 1.90 21.72
CA ASN A 131 2.72 1.13 21.06
C ASN A 131 2.71 -0.36 21.41
N LYS A 132 2.64 -0.73 22.69
CA LYS A 132 2.63 -2.14 23.13
C LYS A 132 1.45 -2.95 22.60
N LEU A 133 0.27 -2.33 22.53
CA LEU A 133 -0.94 -3.00 22.03
C LEU A 133 -0.88 -3.12 20.49
N GLY A 134 -0.41 -2.10 19.80
CA GLY A 134 -0.15 -2.12 18.37
C GLY A 134 0.85 -3.19 17.95
N GLU A 135 1.95 -3.38 18.69
CA GLU A 135 2.91 -4.46 18.45
C GLU A 135 2.28 -5.86 18.58
N ARG A 136 1.48 -6.08 19.63
CA ARG A 136 0.77 -7.36 19.82
C ARG A 136 -0.20 -7.64 18.69
N PHE A 137 -0.92 -6.63 18.25
CA PHE A 137 -1.86 -6.73 17.15
C PHE A 137 -1.16 -7.04 15.82
N LEU A 138 -0.07 -6.35 15.50
CA LEU A 138 0.71 -6.64 14.30
C LEU A 138 1.32 -8.05 14.31
N LYS A 139 1.75 -8.55 15.47
CA LYS A 139 2.20 -9.95 15.63
C LYS A 139 1.06 -10.95 15.40
N PHE A 140 -0.17 -10.61 15.78
CA PHE A 140 -1.34 -11.46 15.55
C PHE A 140 -1.70 -11.52 14.06
N LEU A 141 -1.64 -10.40 13.34
CA LEU A 141 -1.94 -10.33 11.90
C LEU A 141 -0.93 -11.10 11.02
N LYS A 142 0.25 -11.42 11.55
CA LYS A 142 1.31 -12.16 10.83
C LYS A 142 1.18 -13.69 10.95
N ARG A 143 0.27 -14.19 11.77
CA ARG A 143 0.01 -15.62 11.96
C ARG A 143 -1.00 -16.13 10.95
#